data_f62ba0648bf28ad31f06910e6229e25d
#
_entry.id   f62ba0648bf28ad31f06910e6229e25d
#
_cell.length_a   1.000
_cell.length_b   1.000
_cell.length_c   1.000
_cell.angle_alpha   90.00
_cell.angle_beta   90.00
_cell.angle_gamma   90.00
#
_symmetry.space_group_name_H-M   'P 1'
#
loop_
_entity.id
_entity.type
_entity.pdbx_description
1 polymer ?
#
loop_
_entity_poly.entity_id
_entity_poly.type
_entity_poly.pdbx_seq_one_letter_code
_entity_poly.pdbx_strand_id
1 'polypeptide(L)'
;MALGKLYNGFNNELLAGVDYRLFDETSNNWWGELTLTEYKRLVDGNGYVLELTDGRKGHCALTRKVNKAVSGLLPLHCFRFRGSAELK
;
A
#
# COMPACT_ATOMS: atom_id res chain seq x y z
N MET A 1 13.80 1.53 -0.57
CA MET A 1 12.53 0.81 -0.73
C MET A 1 12.47 -0.29 0.32
N ALA A 2 11.32 -0.51 0.89
CA ALA A 2 11.17 -1.44 1.98
C ALA A 2 10.06 -2.45 1.64
N LEU A 3 10.21 -3.66 2.13
CA LEU A 3 9.23 -4.71 1.94
C LEU A 3 8.25 -4.73 3.11
N GLY A 4 6.97 -4.74 2.79
CA GLY A 4 5.89 -4.82 3.76
C GLY A 4 4.84 -5.82 3.34
N LYS A 5 3.75 -5.84 4.08
CA LYS A 5 2.62 -6.71 3.81
C LYS A 5 1.33 -5.91 3.83
N LEU A 6 0.44 -6.26 2.92
CA LEU A 6 -0.88 -5.63 2.83
C LEU A 6 -1.94 -6.63 3.25
N TYR A 7 -2.81 -6.21 4.16
CA TYR A 7 -3.88 -7.03 4.70
C TYR A 7 -5.25 -6.42 4.40
N ASN A 8 -6.24 -7.27 4.35
CA ASN A 8 -7.63 -6.83 4.36
C ASN A 8 -7.98 -6.38 5.79
N GLY A 9 -8.38 -5.11 5.93
CA GLY A 9 -8.68 -4.53 7.23
C GLY A 9 -9.94 -5.05 7.91
N PHE A 10 -10.79 -5.77 7.17
CA PHE A 10 -12.03 -6.32 7.73
C PHE A 10 -11.85 -7.71 8.34
N ASN A 11 -10.96 -8.52 7.79
CA ASN A 11 -10.78 -9.91 8.23
C ASN A 11 -9.33 -10.28 8.53
N ASN A 12 -8.40 -9.33 8.45
CA ASN A 12 -6.96 -9.53 8.65
C ASN A 12 -6.34 -10.57 7.70
N GLU A 13 -6.96 -10.80 6.55
CA GLU A 13 -6.42 -11.70 5.56
C GLU A 13 -5.24 -11.06 4.84
N LEU A 14 -4.14 -11.79 4.73
CA LEU A 14 -2.99 -11.35 3.98
C LEU A 14 -3.35 -11.30 2.49
N LEU A 15 -3.23 -10.12 1.90
CA LEU A 15 -3.55 -9.93 0.49
C LEU A 15 -2.33 -10.08 -0.41
N ALA A 16 -1.24 -9.41 -0.07
CA ALA A 16 -0.04 -9.43 -0.90
C ALA A 16 1.15 -8.88 -0.15
N GLY A 17 2.34 -9.27 -0.58
CA GLY A 17 3.56 -8.57 -0.23
C GLY A 17 3.65 -7.29 -1.06
N VAL A 18 4.27 -6.27 -0.52
CA VAL A 18 4.42 -4.99 -1.19
C VAL A 18 5.83 -4.45 -1.01
N ASP A 19 6.25 -3.68 -1.99
CA ASP A 19 7.43 -2.84 -1.92
C ASP A 19 6.90 -1.42 -1.76
N TYR A 20 7.19 -0.79 -0.64
CA TYR A 20 6.61 0.51 -0.33
C TYR A 20 7.66 1.58 -0.13
N ARG A 21 7.23 2.82 -0.32
CA ARG A 21 8.00 4.01 -0.02
C ARG A 21 7.13 4.97 0.78
N LEU A 22 7.58 5.31 1.96
CA LEU A 22 6.87 6.22 2.85
C LEU A 22 7.43 7.64 2.64
N PHE A 23 6.59 8.57 2.22
CA PHE A 23 7.01 9.94 1.93
C PHE A 23 6.83 10.87 3.11
N ASP A 24 5.81 10.62 3.93
CA ASP A 24 5.57 11.37 5.14
C ASP A 24 5.14 10.41 6.24
N GLU A 25 5.64 10.63 7.43
CA GLU A 25 5.45 9.76 8.58
C GLU A 25 5.00 10.55 9.81
N THR A 26 4.11 11.50 9.62
CA THR A 26 3.48 12.15 10.78
C THR A 26 2.37 11.28 11.33
N SER A 27 2.08 11.39 12.64
CA SER A 27 1.29 10.40 13.38
C SER A 27 -0.08 10.06 12.77
N ASN A 28 -0.78 11.02 12.17
CA ASN A 28 -2.10 10.79 11.56
C ASN A 28 -2.15 11.05 10.06
N ASN A 29 -1.04 11.45 9.46
CA ASN A 29 -0.98 11.87 8.06
C ASN A 29 0.15 11.20 7.31
N TRP A 30 0.34 9.91 7.54
CA TRP A 30 1.35 9.17 6.81
C TRP A 30 0.81 8.75 5.45
N TRP A 31 1.66 8.82 4.45
CA TRP A 31 1.29 8.46 3.08
C TRP A 31 2.51 8.06 2.28
N GLY A 32 2.27 7.40 1.20
CA GLY A 32 3.34 7.01 0.31
C GLY A 32 2.82 6.23 -0.88
N GLU A 33 3.71 5.47 -1.48
CA GLU A 33 3.39 4.64 -2.63
C GLU A 33 3.84 3.21 -2.37
N LEU A 34 3.09 2.25 -2.92
CA LEU A 34 3.46 0.86 -2.84
C LEU A 34 3.28 0.19 -4.20
N THR A 35 4.06 -0.84 -4.41
CA THR A 35 3.96 -1.70 -5.59
C THR A 35 3.80 -3.12 -5.10
N LEU A 36 2.83 -3.84 -5.64
CA LEU A 36 2.64 -5.25 -5.30
C LEU A 36 3.82 -6.06 -5.81
N THR A 37 4.33 -6.96 -4.98
CA THR A 37 5.44 -7.84 -5.38
C THR A 37 4.94 -9.05 -6.17
N GLU A 38 3.64 -9.26 -6.19
CA GLU A 38 2.99 -10.33 -6.94
C GLU A 38 1.71 -9.82 -7.58
N TYR A 39 1.24 -10.50 -8.61
CA TYR A 39 -0.01 -10.11 -9.26
C TYR A 39 -1.19 -10.36 -8.33
N LYS A 40 -1.87 -9.30 -7.97
CA LYS A 40 -3.09 -9.36 -7.17
C LYS A 40 -4.04 -8.26 -7.61
N ARG A 41 -5.28 -8.59 -7.83
CA ARG A 41 -6.29 -7.62 -8.21
C ARG A 41 -6.87 -6.98 -6.95
N LEU A 42 -6.59 -5.70 -6.78
CA LEU A 42 -7.10 -4.91 -5.65
C LEU A 42 -8.02 -3.81 -6.15
N VAL A 43 -8.96 -3.43 -5.31
CA VAL A 43 -9.92 -2.37 -5.59
C VAL A 43 -9.52 -1.13 -4.80
N ASP A 44 -9.62 0.04 -5.43
CA ASP A 44 -9.39 1.31 -4.74
C ASP A 44 -10.37 1.47 -3.57
N GLY A 45 -9.93 2.10 -2.50
CA GLY A 45 -10.79 2.42 -1.39
C GLY A 45 -10.14 2.23 -0.03
N ASN A 46 -10.96 2.37 0.99
CA ASN A 46 -10.59 2.17 2.38
C ASN A 46 -10.62 0.68 2.73
N GLY A 47 -10.13 0.35 3.92
CA GLY A 47 -10.27 -0.99 4.44
C GLY A 47 -9.05 -1.87 4.26
N TYR A 48 -7.90 -1.26 4.09
CA TYR A 48 -6.63 -1.97 4.01
C TYR A 48 -5.79 -1.68 5.25
N VAL A 49 -4.91 -2.61 5.58
CA VAL A 49 -3.90 -2.45 6.63
C VAL A 49 -2.54 -2.69 6.00
N LEU A 50 -1.65 -1.73 6.16
CA LEU A 50 -0.27 -1.85 5.71
C LEU A 50 0.62 -2.15 6.91
N GLU A 51 1.37 -3.24 6.83
CA GLU A 51 2.39 -3.58 7.80
C GLU A 51 3.76 -3.18 7.27
N LEU A 52 4.45 -2.37 8.02
CA LEU A 52 5.78 -1.89 7.65
C LEU A 52 6.86 -2.92 8.02
N THR A 53 8.05 -2.72 7.50
CA THR A 53 9.20 -3.60 7.75
C THR A 53 9.53 -3.72 9.25
N ASP A 54 9.30 -2.67 10.01
CA ASP A 54 9.57 -2.63 11.45
C ASP A 54 8.43 -3.21 12.31
N GLY A 55 7.39 -3.73 11.69
CA GLY A 55 6.26 -4.34 12.39
C GLY A 55 5.11 -3.41 12.71
N ARG A 56 5.24 -2.11 12.47
CA ARG A 56 4.12 -1.19 12.68
C ARG A 56 3.05 -1.43 11.63
N LYS A 57 1.79 -1.31 12.04
CA LYS A 57 0.63 -1.47 11.16
C LYS A 57 -0.26 -0.25 11.24
N GLY A 58 -0.93 0.05 10.15
CA GLY A 58 -1.90 1.14 10.12
C GLY A 58 -2.97 0.92 9.06
N HIS A 59 -4.18 1.35 9.37
CA HIS A 59 -5.25 1.36 8.39
C HIS A 59 -4.99 2.43 7.35
N CYS A 60 -5.22 2.10 6.10
CA CYS A 60 -4.99 3.03 4.99
C CYS A 60 -6.00 2.83 3.88
N ALA A 61 -6.10 3.85 3.05
CA ALA A 61 -6.82 3.79 1.79
C ALA A 61 -5.83 3.64 0.65
N LEU A 62 -6.22 2.89 -0.37
CA LEU A 62 -5.45 2.73 -1.58
C LEU A 62 -6.10 3.45 -2.74
N THR A 63 -5.29 4.14 -3.54
CA THR A 63 -5.71 4.73 -4.80
C THR A 63 -4.77 4.24 -5.88
N ARG A 64 -5.33 3.67 -6.93
CA ARG A 64 -4.53 3.19 -8.04
C ARG A 64 -3.81 4.34 -8.70
N LYS A 65 -2.51 4.22 -8.82
CA LYS A 65 -1.70 5.17 -9.57
C LYS A 65 -1.63 4.70 -11.01
N VAL A 66 -2.27 5.46 -11.90
CA VAL A 66 -2.18 5.20 -13.33
C VAL A 66 -0.86 5.78 -13.82
N ASN A 67 0.16 4.95 -13.92
CA ASN A 67 1.32 5.31 -14.72
C ASN A 67 0.91 5.18 -16.18
N LYS A 68 0.95 6.28 -16.90
CA LYS A 68 0.92 6.22 -18.35
C LYS A 68 2.12 5.39 -18.76
N ALA A 69 1.84 4.20 -19.24
CA ALA A 69 2.86 3.25 -19.62
C ALA A 69 3.85 3.89 -20.58
N VAL A 70 5.07 4.01 -20.16
CA VAL A 70 6.15 4.25 -21.08
C VAL A 70 6.37 2.95 -21.84
N SER A 71 5.88 2.94 -23.07
CA SER A 71 6.21 1.93 -24.09
C SER A 71 6.39 0.49 -23.62
N GLY A 72 5.32 -0.28 -23.62
CA GLY A 72 5.39 -1.74 -23.67
C GLY A 72 5.65 -2.45 -22.35
N LEU A 73 5.82 -1.74 -21.26
CA LEU A 73 5.90 -2.34 -19.94
C LEU A 73 4.50 -2.46 -19.36
N LEU A 74 4.16 -3.67 -18.91
CA LEU A 74 2.93 -3.89 -18.19
C LEU A 74 2.87 -2.93 -17.00
N PRO A 75 1.72 -2.28 -16.76
CA PRO A 75 1.58 -1.45 -15.58
C PRO A 75 1.80 -2.29 -14.35
N LEU A 76 2.89 -2.07 -13.66
CA LEU A 76 3.12 -2.61 -12.35
C LEU A 76 1.97 -2.12 -11.45
N HIS A 77 1.47 -2.98 -10.60
CA HIS A 77 0.37 -2.66 -9.70
C HIS A 77 0.87 -1.68 -8.64
N CYS A 78 0.86 -0.43 -9.00
CA CYS A 78 1.32 0.66 -8.16
C CYS A 78 0.13 1.41 -7.59
N PHE A 79 0.13 1.60 -6.28
CA PHE A 79 -0.93 2.29 -5.57
C PHE A 79 -0.33 3.38 -4.70
N ARG A 80 -1.09 4.44 -4.50
CA ARG A 80 -0.80 5.43 -3.47
C ARG A 80 -1.61 5.04 -2.24
N PHE A 81 -0.94 4.97 -1.09
CA PHE A 81 -1.62 4.73 0.16
C PHE A 81 -1.65 5.99 1.01
N ARG A 82 -2.71 6.15 1.76
CA ARG A 82 -2.87 7.25 2.70
C ARG A 82 -3.42 6.69 4.00
N GLY A 83 -2.72 6.95 5.10
CA GLY A 83 -3.14 6.50 6.40
C GLY A 83 -4.42 7.18 6.87
N SER A 84 -5.33 6.38 7.42
CA SER A 84 -6.57 6.88 8.01
C SER A 84 -6.55 6.81 9.54
N ALA A 85 -5.48 6.25 10.10
CA ALA A 85 -5.29 6.11 11.53
C ALA A 85 -3.80 6.12 11.84
N GLU A 86 -3.46 6.21 13.11
CA GLU A 86 -2.07 6.22 13.54
C GLU A 86 -1.38 4.89 13.26
N LEU A 87 -0.12 4.96 12.82
CA LEU A 87 0.75 3.80 12.72
C LEU A 87 1.15 3.31 14.10
N LYS A 88 0.92 2.05 14.38
CA LYS A 88 1.24 1.43 15.66
C LYS A 88 2.15 0.24 15.52
#